data_228f63334867289b074b859dcea2defd
#
_entry.id   228f63334867289b074b859dcea2defd
#
_cell.length_a   1.000
_cell.length_b   1.000
_cell.length_c   1.000
_cell.angle_alpha   90.00
_cell.angle_beta   90.00
_cell.angle_gamma   90.00
#
_symmetry.space_group_name_H-M   'P 1'
#
loop_
_entity.id
_entity.type
_entity.pdbx_description
1 polymer ?
#
loop_
_entity_poly.entity_id
_entity_poly.type
_entity_poly.pdbx_seq_one_letter_code
_entity_poly.pdbx_strand_id
1 'polypeptide(L)'
;YQMFINKNKISELIKKINLKENLTQLIIFIITSGIFVTWFKAWGSFSGAFNRILQFMTLKEVGIKSIWPNVLTTVAEFNTISFTQIINQMGGKFLFFVASLGIILTLLKKNKEKKIEFVYFTLLLIWFAATAYSFTKGTRFAILMAPPFAIALGSAFGIAYDKFGEWLSKGINLDKIISKTLIFIILAIFLITPFGTAQSIAMNEAPNMNDAWYNALTKIKEDTADSVITSWWDFGHWFVAISERRVTFDGGDQGERIHWVGKTLLTDNEVEAIGILRMLNCVQETAPIKLDEFTGDSLKSVQILYDVFQISNKNEAYREYLNLGLTEEQATTMLDYTHCQDLLPNYYITSEDMVGKAGVWGHFGSWNFEKATMYQTTKKMSRTEAVSYLTENFEMTEEQADQTHYEIQNTKGDQWIAPWPGYLSGLSGCETLSKNNLRCVGSIQGQNLGFLVDLNQKNVTIEGNQEVVPNTLVYATKQGIQEVELEGKHTGFSFVLVPNGENYNFILTDPLQANSLFTKMFFFEGHGLKCFSKFDDRKQVNNQRIITWKVDYDCQKENNVYFQPKEEVNAAHILISTQDKSEEEALKIIEEVKGKVNTNN
;
A
#
# COMPACT_ATOMS: atom_id res chain seq x y z
N TYR A 1 -50.77 -1.88 16.11
CA TYR A 1 -50.51 -3.32 16.23
C TYR A 1 -51.39 -4.21 15.29
N GLN A 2 -52.59 -3.74 14.91
CA GLN A 2 -53.46 -4.45 13.97
C GLN A 2 -53.14 -4.26 12.47
N MET A 3 -52.16 -3.41 12.14
CA MET A 3 -51.85 -3.09 10.74
C MET A 3 -50.84 -4.05 10.07
N PHE A 4 -50.20 -4.94 10.84
CA PHE A 4 -49.10 -5.79 10.34
C PHE A 4 -49.41 -7.26 10.08
N ILE A 5 -50.59 -7.74 10.43
CA ILE A 5 -50.90 -9.17 10.25
C ILE A 5 -52.27 -9.34 9.56
N ASN A 6 -52.35 -8.97 8.30
CA ASN A 6 -53.43 -9.46 7.47
C ASN A 6 -52.82 -10.24 6.27
N LYS A 7 -52.68 -11.55 6.45
CA LYS A 7 -52.20 -12.49 5.43
C LYS A 7 -52.88 -12.28 4.06
N ASN A 8 -54.12 -11.85 4.05
CA ASN A 8 -54.88 -11.57 2.83
C ASN A 8 -54.37 -10.34 2.08
N LYS A 9 -53.87 -9.31 2.79
CA LYS A 9 -53.28 -8.14 2.13
C LYS A 9 -51.92 -8.39 1.49
N ILE A 10 -51.12 -9.28 2.07
CA ILE A 10 -49.84 -9.72 1.48
C ILE A 10 -50.11 -10.57 0.23
N SER A 11 -51.08 -11.47 0.28
CA SER A 11 -51.51 -12.26 -0.87
C SER A 11 -52.09 -11.38 -1.99
N GLU A 12 -52.88 -10.34 -1.68
CA GLU A 12 -53.32 -9.35 -2.66
C GLU A 12 -52.19 -8.49 -3.23
N LEU A 13 -51.20 -8.15 -2.42
CA LEU A 13 -49.98 -7.46 -2.86
C LEU A 13 -49.17 -8.32 -3.83
N ILE A 14 -48.97 -9.58 -3.54
CA ILE A 14 -48.26 -10.55 -4.41
C ILE A 14 -49.04 -10.79 -5.70
N LYS A 15 -50.38 -10.89 -5.65
CA LYS A 15 -51.23 -10.99 -6.85
C LYS A 15 -51.25 -9.74 -7.71
N LYS A 16 -51.04 -8.54 -7.14
CA LYS A 16 -50.94 -7.27 -7.88
C LYS A 16 -49.56 -7.02 -8.52
N ILE A 17 -48.52 -7.73 -8.11
CA ILE A 17 -47.28 -7.83 -8.87
C ILE A 17 -47.61 -8.73 -10.06
N ASN A 18 -47.67 -8.16 -11.25
CA ASN A 18 -47.89 -8.93 -12.48
C ASN A 18 -46.62 -9.74 -12.79
N LEU A 19 -46.34 -10.74 -11.94
CA LEU A 19 -45.11 -11.50 -11.91
C LEU A 19 -44.83 -12.11 -13.29
N LYS A 20 -45.88 -12.50 -14.00
CA LYS A 20 -45.79 -13.09 -15.33
C LYS A 20 -45.29 -12.08 -16.38
N GLU A 21 -45.81 -10.87 -16.34
CA GLU A 21 -45.41 -9.80 -17.29
C GLU A 21 -44.00 -9.29 -16.99
N ASN A 22 -43.66 -9.07 -15.73
CA ASN A 22 -42.32 -8.68 -15.31
C ASN A 22 -41.29 -9.78 -15.61
N LEU A 23 -41.64 -11.05 -15.41
CA LEU A 23 -40.76 -12.17 -15.75
C LEU A 23 -40.57 -12.30 -17.28
N THR A 24 -41.63 -12.08 -18.07
CA THR A 24 -41.54 -12.06 -19.52
C THR A 24 -40.63 -10.92 -20.01
N GLN A 25 -40.77 -9.74 -19.45
CA GLN A 25 -39.90 -8.58 -19.78
C GLN A 25 -38.45 -8.89 -19.41
N LEU A 26 -38.19 -9.48 -18.25
CA LEU A 26 -36.84 -9.88 -17.83
C LEU A 26 -36.25 -10.93 -18.78
N ILE A 27 -37.03 -11.92 -19.19
CA ILE A 27 -36.58 -12.95 -20.13
C ILE A 27 -36.25 -12.32 -21.50
N ILE A 28 -37.13 -11.44 -22.02
CA ILE A 28 -36.89 -10.73 -23.27
C ILE A 28 -35.61 -9.88 -23.15
N PHE A 29 -35.43 -9.18 -22.03
CA PHE A 29 -34.20 -8.38 -21.80
C PHE A 29 -32.95 -9.25 -21.79
N ILE A 30 -32.97 -10.42 -21.11
CA ILE A 30 -31.82 -11.33 -21.06
C ILE A 30 -31.51 -11.87 -22.46
N ILE A 31 -32.56 -12.31 -23.23
CA ILE A 31 -32.36 -12.82 -24.58
C ILE A 31 -31.80 -11.75 -25.51
N THR A 32 -32.41 -10.57 -25.53
CA THR A 32 -31.96 -9.48 -26.39
C THR A 32 -30.54 -9.02 -26.03
N SER A 33 -30.25 -8.87 -24.75
CA SER A 33 -28.88 -8.55 -24.28
C SER A 33 -27.88 -9.64 -24.68
N GLY A 34 -28.24 -10.92 -24.55
CA GLY A 34 -27.41 -12.04 -24.98
C GLY A 34 -27.14 -12.03 -26.49
N ILE A 35 -28.15 -11.73 -27.30
CA ILE A 35 -27.98 -11.57 -28.77
C ILE A 35 -27.02 -10.41 -29.07
N PHE A 36 -27.18 -9.26 -28.43
CA PHE A 36 -26.27 -8.11 -28.61
C PHE A 36 -24.84 -8.44 -28.20
N VAL A 37 -24.63 -9.05 -27.02
CA VAL A 37 -23.30 -9.45 -26.56
C VAL A 37 -22.64 -10.43 -27.53
N THR A 38 -23.41 -11.36 -28.11
CA THR A 38 -22.91 -12.31 -29.12
C THR A 38 -22.60 -11.62 -30.44
N TRP A 39 -23.48 -10.75 -30.90
CA TRP A 39 -23.31 -10.01 -32.17
C TRP A 39 -22.04 -9.16 -32.17
N PHE A 40 -21.78 -8.44 -31.07
CA PHE A 40 -20.60 -7.61 -30.92
C PHE A 40 -19.35 -8.37 -30.44
N LYS A 41 -19.41 -9.70 -30.33
CA LYS A 41 -18.32 -10.54 -29.78
C LYS A 41 -17.83 -10.05 -28.40
N ALA A 42 -18.72 -9.47 -27.60
CA ALA A 42 -18.41 -8.81 -26.35
C ALA A 42 -18.45 -9.73 -25.11
N TRP A 43 -18.43 -11.06 -25.31
CA TRP A 43 -18.46 -12.03 -24.20
C TRP A 43 -17.28 -11.89 -23.25
N GLY A 44 -16.08 -11.57 -23.78
CA GLY A 44 -14.90 -11.29 -22.95
C GLY A 44 -15.09 -10.06 -22.04
N SER A 45 -15.65 -8.99 -22.59
CA SER A 45 -15.96 -7.78 -21.82
C SER A 45 -17.08 -8.01 -20.79
N PHE A 46 -18.10 -8.79 -21.16
CA PHE A 46 -19.21 -9.13 -20.28
C PHE A 46 -18.75 -10.04 -19.13
N SER A 47 -18.02 -11.11 -19.43
CA SER A 47 -17.44 -11.99 -18.41
C SER A 47 -16.41 -11.27 -17.54
N GLY A 48 -15.60 -10.36 -18.14
CA GLY A 48 -14.68 -9.50 -17.43
C GLY A 48 -15.40 -8.56 -16.45
N ALA A 49 -16.51 -7.97 -16.85
CA ALA A 49 -17.33 -7.15 -15.94
C ALA A 49 -17.90 -7.95 -14.77
N PHE A 50 -18.36 -9.19 -15.04
CA PHE A 50 -18.86 -10.09 -13.99
C PHE A 50 -17.75 -10.57 -13.06
N ASN A 51 -16.60 -10.93 -13.63
CA ASN A 51 -15.41 -11.30 -12.86
C ASN A 51 -14.89 -10.14 -11.99
N ARG A 52 -14.99 -8.88 -12.44
CA ARG A 52 -14.65 -7.71 -11.63
C ARG A 52 -15.52 -7.60 -10.37
N ILE A 53 -16.82 -7.94 -10.47
CA ILE A 53 -17.70 -7.96 -9.29
C ILE A 53 -17.25 -9.04 -8.30
N LEU A 54 -16.87 -10.23 -8.79
CA LEU A 54 -16.33 -11.29 -7.94
C LEU A 54 -14.96 -10.94 -7.37
N GLN A 55 -14.07 -10.33 -8.18
CA GLN A 55 -12.77 -9.83 -7.73
C GLN A 55 -12.91 -8.76 -6.66
N PHE A 56 -13.97 -7.96 -6.68
CA PHE A 56 -14.26 -6.98 -5.65
C PHE A 56 -14.44 -7.60 -4.25
N MET A 57 -14.88 -8.84 -4.18
CA MET A 57 -15.02 -9.57 -2.91
C MET A 57 -13.67 -10.03 -2.35
N THR A 58 -12.64 -10.19 -3.20
CA THR A 58 -11.30 -10.71 -2.88
C THR A 58 -10.18 -9.68 -3.07
N LEU A 59 -10.52 -8.38 -3.10
CA LEU A 59 -9.60 -7.28 -3.44
C LEU A 59 -8.29 -7.26 -2.64
N LYS A 60 -8.33 -7.69 -1.38
CA LYS A 60 -7.18 -7.66 -0.45
C LYS A 60 -6.60 -9.03 -0.15
N GLU A 61 -6.97 -10.05 -0.88
CA GLU A 61 -6.38 -11.37 -0.68
C GLU A 61 -4.97 -11.43 -1.27
N VAL A 62 -4.02 -11.86 -0.46
CA VAL A 62 -2.59 -12.00 -0.79
C VAL A 62 -2.28 -13.47 -0.99
N GLY A 63 -1.41 -13.79 -1.95
CA GLY A 63 -0.84 -15.14 -2.10
C GLY A 63 -1.80 -16.18 -2.68
N ILE A 64 -2.98 -15.80 -3.20
CA ILE A 64 -3.92 -16.78 -3.75
C ILE A 64 -3.72 -16.99 -5.25
N LYS A 65 -3.39 -15.94 -5.99
CA LYS A 65 -3.26 -15.98 -7.45
C LYS A 65 -1.84 -15.79 -7.96
N SER A 66 -0.99 -15.14 -7.17
CA SER A 66 0.38 -14.80 -7.53
C SER A 66 1.23 -14.73 -6.27
N ILE A 67 2.54 -14.99 -6.40
CA ILE A 67 3.51 -14.77 -5.32
C ILE A 67 3.88 -13.28 -5.16
N TRP A 68 3.46 -12.42 -6.09
CA TRP A 68 3.70 -10.99 -6.05
C TRP A 68 2.84 -10.27 -5.00
N PRO A 69 3.34 -9.18 -4.41
CA PRO A 69 2.58 -8.42 -3.44
C PRO A 69 1.35 -7.77 -4.04
N ASN A 70 0.31 -7.59 -3.21
CA ASN A 70 -0.92 -6.93 -3.63
C ASN A 70 -0.96 -5.50 -3.07
N VAL A 71 -0.81 -4.50 -3.94
CA VAL A 71 -0.84 -3.08 -3.56
C VAL A 71 -2.09 -2.68 -2.77
N LEU A 72 -3.23 -3.29 -3.06
CA LEU A 72 -4.50 -2.95 -2.42
C LEU A 72 -4.55 -3.28 -0.92
N THR A 73 -3.61 -4.08 -0.42
CA THR A 73 -3.50 -4.37 1.03
C THR A 73 -3.13 -3.13 1.83
N THR A 74 -2.35 -2.23 1.24
CA THR A 74 -1.79 -1.03 1.90
C THR A 74 -2.55 0.26 1.60
N VAL A 75 -3.40 0.27 0.57
CA VAL A 75 -4.19 1.46 0.21
C VAL A 75 -5.21 1.75 1.32
N ALA A 76 -5.02 2.86 2.03
CA ALA A 76 -5.82 3.22 3.21
C ALA A 76 -7.32 3.32 2.91
N GLU A 77 -7.69 3.78 1.72
CA GLU A 77 -9.08 3.93 1.28
C GLU A 77 -9.82 2.59 1.11
N PHE A 78 -9.08 1.48 1.00
CA PHE A 78 -9.63 0.13 1.01
C PHE A 78 -9.63 -0.53 2.39
N ASN A 79 -9.27 0.19 3.46
CA ASN A 79 -9.38 -0.35 4.79
C ASN A 79 -10.85 -0.59 5.15
N THR A 80 -11.12 -1.78 5.65
CA THR A 80 -12.47 -2.17 6.10
C THR A 80 -12.89 -1.30 7.27
N ILE A 81 -14.13 -0.84 7.23
CA ILE A 81 -14.71 -0.02 8.29
C ILE A 81 -15.92 -0.70 8.91
N SER A 82 -16.15 -0.41 10.18
CA SER A 82 -17.32 -0.92 10.88
C SER A 82 -18.60 -0.23 10.42
N PHE A 83 -19.73 -0.92 10.56
CA PHE A 83 -21.03 -0.33 10.23
C PHE A 83 -21.34 0.93 11.06
N THR A 84 -20.85 1.01 12.28
CA THR A 84 -20.96 2.21 13.12
C THR A 84 -20.21 3.40 12.52
N GLN A 85 -19.04 3.18 11.95
CA GLN A 85 -18.29 4.24 11.26
C GLN A 85 -19.01 4.71 9.99
N ILE A 86 -19.65 3.79 9.23
CA ILE A 86 -20.49 4.16 8.09
C ILE A 86 -21.62 5.08 8.53
N ILE A 87 -22.36 4.74 9.58
CA ILE A 87 -23.44 5.55 10.14
C ILE A 87 -22.95 6.94 10.50
N ASN A 88 -21.80 7.04 11.17
CA ASN A 88 -21.24 8.32 11.59
C ASN A 88 -20.84 9.20 10.40
N GLN A 89 -20.22 8.62 9.37
CA GLN A 89 -19.84 9.35 8.15
C GLN A 89 -21.05 9.80 7.32
N MET A 90 -22.18 9.09 7.40
CA MET A 90 -23.43 9.46 6.74
C MET A 90 -24.27 10.47 7.56
N GLY A 91 -23.67 11.18 8.48
CA GLY A 91 -24.35 12.22 9.27
C GLY A 91 -24.95 11.76 10.60
N GLY A 92 -24.56 10.57 11.07
CA GLY A 92 -24.90 10.02 12.37
C GLY A 92 -26.17 9.18 12.41
N LYS A 93 -26.42 8.60 13.58
CA LYS A 93 -27.49 7.60 13.77
C LYS A 93 -28.88 8.10 13.39
N PHE A 94 -29.19 9.35 13.70
CA PHE A 94 -30.51 9.94 13.44
C PHE A 94 -30.79 10.04 11.93
N LEU A 95 -29.90 10.68 11.17
CA LEU A 95 -30.09 10.84 9.73
C LEU A 95 -30.05 9.51 8.98
N PHE A 96 -29.20 8.59 9.43
CA PHE A 96 -29.16 7.24 8.87
C PHE A 96 -30.47 6.48 9.09
N PHE A 97 -31.05 6.57 10.28
CA PHE A 97 -32.36 5.98 10.60
C PHE A 97 -33.47 6.61 9.75
N VAL A 98 -33.49 7.94 9.64
CA VAL A 98 -34.50 8.68 8.85
C VAL A 98 -34.39 8.31 7.36
N ALA A 99 -33.16 8.22 6.81
CA ALA A 99 -32.96 7.77 5.44
C ALA A 99 -33.45 6.32 5.22
N SER A 100 -33.11 5.40 6.13
CA SER A 100 -33.56 4.01 6.07
C SER A 100 -35.10 3.93 6.14
N LEU A 101 -35.73 4.72 7.00
CA LEU A 101 -37.18 4.85 7.05
C LEU A 101 -37.74 5.46 5.74
N GLY A 102 -37.03 6.39 5.12
CA GLY A 102 -37.37 6.98 3.84
C GLY A 102 -37.55 5.96 2.72
N ILE A 103 -36.69 4.94 2.69
CA ILE A 103 -36.83 3.83 1.74
C ILE A 103 -38.18 3.12 1.94
N ILE A 104 -38.52 2.80 3.18
CA ILE A 104 -39.80 2.13 3.52
C ILE A 104 -40.97 3.04 3.19
N LEU A 105 -40.86 4.32 3.50
CA LEU A 105 -41.93 5.31 3.25
C LEU A 105 -42.21 5.51 1.76
N THR A 106 -41.28 5.19 0.86
CA THR A 106 -41.57 5.20 -0.59
C THR A 106 -42.71 4.26 -0.98
N LEU A 107 -42.98 3.20 -0.19
CA LEU A 107 -44.11 2.31 -0.36
C LEU A 107 -45.46 3.01 -0.11
N LEU A 108 -45.46 4.14 0.64
CA LEU A 108 -46.70 4.90 0.89
C LEU A 108 -47.05 5.81 -0.29
N LYS A 109 -46.13 6.04 -1.21
CA LYS A 109 -46.36 6.82 -2.42
C LYS A 109 -47.20 5.97 -3.39
N LYS A 110 -48.35 6.54 -3.79
CA LYS A 110 -49.24 5.94 -4.78
C LYS A 110 -49.04 6.62 -6.12
N ASN A 111 -49.06 5.87 -7.20
CA ASN A 111 -49.07 6.42 -8.55
C ASN A 111 -50.43 7.08 -8.86
N LYS A 112 -50.56 7.70 -10.06
CA LYS A 112 -51.81 8.33 -10.52
C LYS A 112 -53.03 7.36 -10.48
N GLU A 113 -52.76 6.05 -10.56
CA GLU A 113 -53.78 5.00 -10.47
C GLU A 113 -54.01 4.48 -9.02
N LYS A 114 -53.48 5.18 -8.00
CA LYS A 114 -53.53 4.78 -6.57
C LYS A 114 -52.86 3.42 -6.26
N LYS A 115 -52.03 2.89 -7.16
CA LYS A 115 -51.22 1.68 -6.94
C LYS A 115 -49.90 2.00 -6.26
N ILE A 116 -49.38 1.09 -5.44
CA ILE A 116 -48.09 1.22 -4.78
C ILE A 116 -46.96 1.06 -5.81
N GLU A 117 -46.02 1.99 -5.85
CA GLU A 117 -44.89 1.95 -6.76
C GLU A 117 -43.74 1.13 -6.18
N PHE A 118 -43.79 -0.18 -6.32
CA PHE A 118 -42.73 -1.07 -5.84
C PHE A 118 -41.39 -0.86 -6.53
N VAL A 119 -41.39 -0.35 -7.74
CA VAL A 119 -40.13 -0.13 -8.53
C VAL A 119 -39.21 0.83 -7.81
N TYR A 120 -39.73 1.95 -7.31
CA TYR A 120 -38.90 2.90 -6.56
C TYR A 120 -38.36 2.33 -5.25
N PHE A 121 -39.19 1.62 -4.51
CA PHE A 121 -38.76 0.97 -3.28
C PHE A 121 -37.66 -0.04 -3.55
N THR A 122 -37.87 -0.94 -4.50
CA THR A 122 -36.93 -2.03 -4.81
C THR A 122 -35.60 -1.47 -5.34
N LEU A 123 -35.65 -0.51 -6.26
CA LEU A 123 -34.47 0.15 -6.79
C LEU A 123 -33.65 0.81 -5.68
N LEU A 124 -34.31 1.65 -4.86
CA LEU A 124 -33.63 2.39 -3.80
C LEU A 124 -33.12 1.47 -2.70
N LEU A 125 -33.86 0.40 -2.35
CA LEU A 125 -33.43 -0.60 -1.38
C LEU A 125 -32.17 -1.36 -1.85
N ILE A 126 -32.19 -1.86 -3.09
CA ILE A 126 -31.05 -2.60 -3.66
C ILE A 126 -29.84 -1.67 -3.78
N TRP A 127 -30.02 -0.46 -4.30
CA TRP A 127 -28.94 0.52 -4.46
C TRP A 127 -28.33 0.89 -3.11
N PHE A 128 -29.17 1.23 -2.13
CA PHE A 128 -28.70 1.56 -0.78
C PHE A 128 -27.98 0.38 -0.11
N ALA A 129 -28.54 -0.84 -0.17
CA ALA A 129 -27.94 -2.02 0.42
C ALA A 129 -26.61 -2.40 -0.26
N ALA A 130 -26.55 -2.37 -1.58
CA ALA A 130 -25.35 -2.69 -2.35
C ALA A 130 -24.23 -1.69 -2.07
N THR A 131 -24.54 -0.38 -2.02
CA THR A 131 -23.53 0.65 -1.73
C THR A 131 -23.13 0.66 -0.25
N ALA A 132 -24.03 0.37 0.68
CA ALA A 132 -23.70 0.16 2.09
C ALA A 132 -22.75 -1.03 2.28
N TYR A 133 -23.01 -2.14 1.59
CA TYR A 133 -22.07 -3.28 1.57
C TYR A 133 -20.72 -2.90 0.96
N SER A 134 -20.71 -2.21 -0.17
CA SER A 134 -19.46 -1.73 -0.79
C SER A 134 -18.66 -0.85 0.16
N PHE A 135 -19.34 0.01 0.91
CA PHE A 135 -18.69 0.91 1.87
C PHE A 135 -17.98 0.14 3.00
N THR A 136 -18.48 -1.04 3.41
CA THR A 136 -17.76 -1.90 4.38
C THR A 136 -16.42 -2.40 3.85
N LYS A 137 -16.21 -2.40 2.52
CA LYS A 137 -14.97 -2.87 1.87
C LYS A 137 -13.91 -1.75 1.72
N GLY A 138 -14.27 -0.50 2.00
CA GLY A 138 -13.33 0.61 1.97
C GLY A 138 -14.01 1.97 2.02
N THR A 139 -13.33 2.93 2.64
CA THR A 139 -13.85 4.32 2.79
C THR A 139 -14.08 5.02 1.46
N ARG A 140 -13.30 4.68 0.41
CA ARG A 140 -13.49 5.27 -0.94
C ARG A 140 -14.88 5.04 -1.52
N PHE A 141 -15.58 3.99 -1.07
CA PHE A 141 -16.93 3.68 -1.55
C PHE A 141 -18.03 4.54 -0.89
N ALA A 142 -17.68 5.40 0.06
CA ALA A 142 -18.61 6.37 0.66
C ALA A 142 -19.32 7.21 -0.39
N ILE A 143 -18.58 7.62 -1.44
CA ILE A 143 -19.13 8.42 -2.54
C ILE A 143 -20.27 7.70 -3.29
N LEU A 144 -20.24 6.37 -3.38
CA LEU A 144 -21.28 5.59 -4.03
C LEU A 144 -22.56 5.52 -3.18
N MET A 145 -22.42 5.63 -1.86
CA MET A 145 -23.54 5.58 -0.93
C MET A 145 -24.24 6.94 -0.79
N ALA A 146 -23.54 8.05 -1.03
CA ALA A 146 -24.08 9.39 -0.86
C ALA A 146 -25.37 9.65 -1.70
N PRO A 147 -25.45 9.29 -3.01
CA PRO A 147 -26.67 9.52 -3.79
C PRO A 147 -27.89 8.74 -3.28
N PRO A 148 -27.87 7.41 -3.09
CA PRO A 148 -29.04 6.70 -2.58
C PRO A 148 -29.43 7.11 -1.16
N PHE A 149 -28.44 7.46 -0.32
CA PHE A 149 -28.70 8.02 1.00
C PHE A 149 -29.44 9.35 0.93
N ALA A 150 -28.98 10.29 0.09
CA ALA A 150 -29.60 11.60 -0.09
C ALA A 150 -31.04 11.48 -0.64
N ILE A 151 -31.28 10.56 -1.60
CA ILE A 151 -32.61 10.31 -2.15
C ILE A 151 -33.53 9.72 -1.07
N ALA A 152 -33.05 8.77 -0.29
CA ALA A 152 -33.79 8.14 0.79
C ALA A 152 -34.17 9.17 1.88
N LEU A 153 -33.22 10.01 2.30
CA LEU A 153 -33.43 11.07 3.26
C LEU A 153 -34.42 12.12 2.73
N GLY A 154 -34.23 12.56 1.48
CA GLY A 154 -35.12 13.49 0.81
C GLY A 154 -36.56 12.96 0.68
N SER A 155 -36.71 11.66 0.42
CA SER A 155 -38.01 10.96 0.38
C SER A 155 -38.69 10.99 1.75
N ALA A 156 -37.95 10.73 2.84
CA ALA A 156 -38.48 10.84 4.21
C ALA A 156 -38.90 12.27 4.52
N PHE A 157 -38.06 13.24 4.23
CA PHE A 157 -38.31 14.65 4.49
C PHE A 157 -39.52 15.18 3.66
N GLY A 158 -39.60 14.79 2.39
CA GLY A 158 -40.73 15.17 1.54
C GLY A 158 -42.05 14.62 2.05
N ILE A 159 -42.09 13.36 2.47
CA ILE A 159 -43.30 12.74 3.05
C ILE A 159 -43.61 13.38 4.40
N ALA A 160 -42.61 13.65 5.23
CA ALA A 160 -42.79 14.35 6.51
C ALA A 160 -43.35 15.75 6.29
N TYR A 161 -42.77 16.52 5.36
CA TYR A 161 -43.25 17.85 4.99
C TYR A 161 -44.72 17.85 4.58
N ASP A 162 -45.15 16.92 3.73
CA ASP A 162 -46.54 16.86 3.29
C ASP A 162 -47.48 16.37 4.40
N LYS A 163 -47.15 15.27 5.06
CA LYS A 163 -48.02 14.65 6.05
C LYS A 163 -48.13 15.45 7.34
N PHE A 164 -46.99 15.89 7.90
CA PHE A 164 -47.01 16.70 9.11
C PHE A 164 -47.50 18.13 8.83
N GLY A 165 -47.21 18.70 7.64
CA GLY A 165 -47.74 19.98 7.23
C GLY A 165 -49.30 19.97 7.13
N GLU A 166 -49.87 18.90 6.55
CA GLU A 166 -51.33 18.72 6.51
C GLU A 166 -51.94 18.45 7.89
N TRP A 167 -51.26 17.64 8.72
CA TRP A 167 -51.70 17.34 10.07
C TRP A 167 -51.74 18.61 10.94
N LEU A 168 -50.67 19.40 10.88
CA LEU A 168 -50.56 20.66 11.63
C LEU A 168 -51.64 21.65 11.19
N SER A 169 -51.87 21.82 9.88
CA SER A 169 -52.90 22.70 9.33
C SER A 169 -54.31 22.32 9.81
N LYS A 170 -54.64 21.02 9.80
CA LYS A 170 -55.96 20.53 10.21
C LYS A 170 -56.14 20.46 11.73
N GLY A 171 -55.04 20.12 12.47
CA GLY A 171 -55.10 19.88 13.92
C GLY A 171 -55.21 21.14 14.75
N ILE A 172 -54.53 22.20 14.34
CA ILE A 172 -54.53 23.50 15.05
C ILE A 172 -55.12 24.67 14.22
N ASN A 173 -55.76 24.34 13.11
CA ASN A 173 -56.47 25.30 12.25
C ASN A 173 -55.57 26.42 11.70
N LEU A 174 -54.27 26.10 11.45
CA LEU A 174 -53.31 27.03 10.86
C LEU A 174 -53.40 27.02 9.34
N ASP A 175 -53.07 28.18 8.76
CA ASP A 175 -52.91 28.27 7.31
C ASP A 175 -51.93 27.20 6.79
N LYS A 176 -52.26 26.61 5.65
CA LYS A 176 -51.50 25.51 5.06
C LYS A 176 -50.06 25.88 4.70
N ILE A 177 -49.84 27.13 4.26
CA ILE A 177 -48.50 27.62 3.89
C ILE A 177 -47.67 27.78 5.16
N ILE A 178 -48.25 28.38 6.20
CA ILE A 178 -47.57 28.57 7.50
C ILE A 178 -47.20 27.23 8.10
N SER A 179 -48.13 26.28 8.11
CA SER A 179 -47.88 24.92 8.61
C SER A 179 -46.75 24.21 7.88
N LYS A 180 -46.72 24.27 6.55
CA LYS A 180 -45.67 23.67 5.72
C LYS A 180 -44.33 24.37 5.89
N THR A 181 -44.32 25.70 6.03
CA THR A 181 -43.10 26.48 6.30
C THR A 181 -42.48 26.10 7.65
N LEU A 182 -43.29 25.94 8.68
CA LEU A 182 -42.84 25.51 10.00
C LEU A 182 -42.18 24.13 9.93
N ILE A 183 -42.80 23.15 9.26
CA ILE A 183 -42.23 21.82 9.09
C ILE A 183 -40.95 21.90 8.27
N PHE A 184 -40.88 22.70 7.21
CA PHE A 184 -39.67 22.93 6.43
C PHE A 184 -38.51 23.44 7.30
N ILE A 185 -38.78 24.44 8.14
CA ILE A 185 -37.76 25.00 9.06
C ILE A 185 -37.25 23.92 10.03
N ILE A 186 -38.16 23.12 10.62
CA ILE A 186 -37.81 22.05 11.53
C ILE A 186 -36.90 21.00 10.81
N LEU A 187 -37.27 20.60 9.60
CA LEU A 187 -36.47 19.66 8.82
C LEU A 187 -35.12 20.25 8.42
N ALA A 188 -35.06 21.54 8.09
CA ALA A 188 -33.83 22.24 7.76
C ALA A 188 -32.86 22.32 8.96
N ILE A 189 -33.36 22.46 10.18
CA ILE A 189 -32.54 22.48 11.41
C ILE A 189 -31.70 21.18 11.53
N PHE A 190 -32.25 20.00 11.17
CA PHE A 190 -31.52 18.74 11.20
C PHE A 190 -30.34 18.67 10.20
N LEU A 191 -30.33 19.54 9.20
CA LEU A 191 -29.27 19.62 8.20
C LEU A 191 -28.18 20.65 8.54
N ILE A 192 -28.36 21.48 9.56
CA ILE A 192 -27.40 22.56 9.91
C ILE A 192 -26.03 21.94 10.26
N THR A 193 -26.00 20.95 11.16
CA THR A 193 -24.73 20.31 11.58
C THR A 193 -24.01 19.61 10.43
N PRO A 194 -24.66 18.71 9.65
CA PRO A 194 -24.00 18.11 8.49
C PRO A 194 -23.51 19.13 7.47
N PHE A 195 -24.29 20.17 7.20
CA PHE A 195 -23.90 21.25 6.29
C PHE A 195 -22.69 22.04 6.83
N GLY A 196 -22.70 22.43 8.10
CA GLY A 196 -21.56 23.11 8.73
C GLY A 196 -20.30 22.29 8.73
N THR A 197 -20.39 20.96 8.97
CA THR A 197 -19.25 20.05 8.89
C THR A 197 -18.72 19.97 7.45
N ALA A 198 -19.60 19.80 6.47
CA ALA A 198 -19.21 19.74 5.06
C ALA A 198 -18.57 21.05 4.59
N GLN A 199 -19.13 22.19 4.99
CA GLN A 199 -18.58 23.52 4.71
C GLN A 199 -17.19 23.69 5.33
N SER A 200 -17.01 23.31 6.59
CA SER A 200 -15.71 23.39 7.27
C SER A 200 -14.64 22.55 6.57
N ILE A 201 -14.97 21.32 6.16
CA ILE A 201 -14.05 20.47 5.40
C ILE A 201 -13.70 21.14 4.07
N ALA A 202 -14.70 21.60 3.31
CA ALA A 202 -14.48 22.21 2.00
C ALA A 202 -13.66 23.51 2.07
N MET A 203 -13.86 24.31 3.12
CA MET A 203 -13.13 25.58 3.31
C MET A 203 -11.68 25.37 3.78
N ASN A 204 -11.41 24.27 4.45
CA ASN A 204 -10.07 23.92 4.94
C ASN A 204 -9.29 23.02 3.98
N GLU A 205 -9.88 22.65 2.83
CA GLU A 205 -9.19 21.85 1.82
C GLU A 205 -8.10 22.69 1.16
N ALA A 206 -6.86 22.24 1.28
CA ALA A 206 -5.71 22.85 0.63
C ALA A 206 -5.28 21.99 -0.58
N PRO A 207 -4.77 22.58 -1.67
CA PRO A 207 -4.21 21.82 -2.77
C PRO A 207 -3.09 20.89 -2.28
N ASN A 208 -3.16 19.62 -2.63
CA ASN A 208 -2.15 18.64 -2.27
C ASN A 208 -0.80 18.93 -2.95
N MET A 209 -0.84 19.48 -4.16
CA MET A 209 0.36 19.96 -4.87
C MET A 209 0.74 21.34 -4.38
N ASN A 210 1.97 21.49 -3.93
CA ASN A 210 2.55 22.74 -3.46
C ASN A 210 3.63 23.26 -4.45
N ASP A 211 4.12 24.46 -4.22
CA ASP A 211 5.12 25.11 -5.10
C ASP A 211 6.43 24.34 -5.19
N ALA A 212 6.84 23.63 -4.11
CA ALA A 212 8.06 22.81 -4.13
C ALA A 212 7.94 21.66 -5.14
N TRP A 213 6.80 20.95 -5.12
CA TRP A 213 6.50 19.91 -6.11
C TRP A 213 6.44 20.46 -7.53
N TYR A 214 5.66 21.54 -7.74
CA TYR A 214 5.52 22.15 -9.04
C TYR A 214 6.88 22.59 -9.63
N ASN A 215 7.69 23.28 -8.83
CA ASN A 215 8.99 23.78 -9.28
C ASN A 215 10.00 22.65 -9.52
N ALA A 216 10.02 21.60 -8.70
CA ALA A 216 10.86 20.42 -8.91
C ALA A 216 10.53 19.71 -10.23
N LEU A 217 9.24 19.49 -10.49
CA LEU A 217 8.78 18.81 -11.70
C LEU A 217 8.96 19.67 -12.96
N THR A 218 8.76 20.99 -12.88
CA THR A 218 9.02 21.92 -13.96
C THR A 218 10.52 21.94 -14.32
N LYS A 219 11.40 21.90 -13.32
CA LYS A 219 12.85 21.84 -13.54
C LYS A 219 13.27 20.57 -14.28
N ILE A 220 12.66 19.42 -14.00
CA ILE A 220 12.89 18.18 -14.75
C ILE A 220 12.41 18.34 -16.21
N LYS A 221 11.23 18.96 -16.41
CA LYS A 221 10.70 19.24 -17.76
C LYS A 221 11.66 20.09 -18.59
N GLU A 222 12.31 21.07 -17.98
CA GLU A 222 13.22 21.99 -18.64
C GLU A 222 14.60 21.38 -18.94
N ASP A 223 15.03 20.38 -18.16
CA ASP A 223 16.37 19.79 -18.27
C ASP A 223 16.51 18.81 -19.45
N THR A 224 15.49 17.98 -19.72
CA THR A 224 15.54 16.98 -20.82
C THR A 224 14.26 16.93 -21.62
N ALA A 225 14.36 16.55 -22.91
CA ALA A 225 13.19 16.36 -23.76
C ALA A 225 12.46 15.03 -23.48
N ASP A 226 13.19 13.97 -23.10
CA ASP A 226 12.63 12.67 -22.72
C ASP A 226 13.41 12.09 -21.55
N SER A 227 12.71 11.54 -20.58
CA SER A 227 13.28 10.95 -19.38
C SER A 227 12.24 10.11 -18.62
N VAL A 228 12.71 9.35 -17.64
CA VAL A 228 11.86 8.59 -16.71
C VAL A 228 11.97 9.22 -15.32
N ILE A 229 10.86 9.36 -14.62
CA ILE A 229 10.84 9.74 -13.21
C ILE A 229 10.50 8.50 -12.40
N THR A 230 11.36 8.17 -11.44
CA THR A 230 11.17 7.10 -10.48
C THR A 230 11.00 7.70 -9.09
N SER A 231 9.93 7.33 -8.42
CA SER A 231 9.61 7.64 -7.03
C SER A 231 8.55 6.69 -6.54
N TRP A 232 8.13 6.78 -5.29
CA TRP A 232 6.94 6.07 -4.84
C TRP A 232 5.70 6.59 -5.58
N TRP A 233 4.77 5.72 -5.94
CA TRP A 233 3.71 5.92 -6.95
C TRP A 233 2.65 6.99 -6.62
N ASP A 234 2.52 7.40 -5.37
CA ASP A 234 1.43 8.27 -4.91
C ASP A 234 1.24 9.54 -5.74
N PHE A 235 2.34 10.13 -6.22
CA PHE A 235 2.32 11.37 -6.99
C PHE A 235 2.66 11.16 -8.48
N GLY A 236 2.67 9.93 -8.96
CA GLY A 236 3.01 9.60 -10.35
C GLY A 236 2.19 10.38 -11.39
N HIS A 237 0.89 10.60 -11.14
CA HIS A 237 0.07 11.42 -12.01
C HIS A 237 0.52 12.89 -12.08
N TRP A 238 1.08 13.46 -10.99
CA TRP A 238 1.65 14.80 -11.01
C TRP A 238 2.93 14.82 -11.83
N PHE A 239 3.74 13.77 -11.71
CA PHE A 239 4.97 13.65 -12.49
C PHE A 239 4.65 13.69 -13.99
N VAL A 240 3.68 12.90 -14.44
CA VAL A 240 3.22 12.92 -15.84
C VAL A 240 2.65 14.27 -16.22
N ALA A 241 1.75 14.84 -15.42
CA ALA A 241 0.99 16.03 -15.78
C ALA A 241 1.85 17.31 -15.83
N ILE A 242 2.82 17.46 -14.92
CA ILE A 242 3.62 18.69 -14.81
C ILE A 242 4.94 18.58 -15.57
N SER A 243 5.68 17.48 -15.36
CA SER A 243 6.96 17.32 -16.06
C SER A 243 6.80 16.90 -17.52
N GLU A 244 5.65 16.33 -17.89
CA GLU A 244 5.40 15.73 -19.21
C GLU A 244 6.46 14.65 -19.54
N ARG A 245 6.88 13.88 -18.54
CA ARG A 245 7.87 12.80 -18.66
C ARG A 245 7.25 11.47 -18.30
N ARG A 246 7.89 10.40 -18.76
CA ARG A 246 7.51 9.03 -18.40
C ARG A 246 7.71 8.81 -16.91
N VAL A 247 6.92 7.93 -16.33
CA VAL A 247 7.05 7.53 -14.93
C VAL A 247 7.22 6.03 -14.84
N THR A 248 7.93 5.56 -13.82
CA THR A 248 8.07 4.13 -13.58
C THR A 248 6.71 3.51 -13.27
N PHE A 249 5.89 4.18 -12.45
CA PHE A 249 4.51 3.78 -12.14
C PHE A 249 3.73 4.92 -11.47
N ASP A 250 2.42 4.79 -11.45
CA ASP A 250 1.51 5.77 -10.86
C ASP A 250 0.31 5.10 -10.18
N GLY A 251 -0.67 5.91 -9.74
CA GLY A 251 -1.89 5.42 -9.08
C GLY A 251 -2.83 4.60 -9.96
N GLY A 252 -2.66 4.61 -11.28
CA GLY A 252 -3.48 3.87 -12.23
C GLY A 252 -3.00 2.44 -12.49
N ASP A 253 -1.68 2.25 -12.42
CA ASP A 253 -1.05 0.95 -12.69
C ASP A 253 0.24 0.79 -11.87
N GLN A 254 0.22 -0.08 -10.86
CA GLN A 254 1.36 -0.35 -10.01
C GLN A 254 2.08 -1.65 -10.42
N GLY A 255 1.33 -2.70 -10.74
CA GLY A 255 1.89 -4.00 -11.13
C GLY A 255 2.92 -4.54 -10.14
N GLU A 256 3.88 -5.26 -10.66
CA GLU A 256 5.02 -5.82 -9.91
C GLU A 256 6.08 -4.76 -9.57
N ARG A 257 6.01 -3.60 -10.23
CA ARG A 257 6.88 -2.43 -9.99
C ARG A 257 6.84 -1.95 -8.54
N ILE A 258 5.74 -2.23 -7.83
CA ILE A 258 5.61 -1.86 -6.42
C ILE A 258 6.70 -2.52 -5.55
N HIS A 259 7.02 -3.79 -5.83
CA HIS A 259 8.13 -4.47 -5.18
C HIS A 259 9.48 -3.86 -5.59
N TRP A 260 9.71 -3.72 -6.89
CA TRP A 260 11.00 -3.28 -7.40
C TRP A 260 11.38 -1.87 -6.94
N VAL A 261 10.44 -0.92 -7.02
CA VAL A 261 10.71 0.45 -6.51
C VAL A 261 10.82 0.46 -4.98
N GLY A 262 9.98 -0.30 -4.27
CA GLY A 262 10.14 -0.48 -2.83
C GLY A 262 11.52 -1.04 -2.46
N LYS A 263 12.02 -2.03 -3.22
CA LYS A 263 13.35 -2.61 -3.03
C LYS A 263 14.46 -1.59 -3.28
N THR A 264 14.37 -0.75 -4.33
CA THR A 264 15.38 0.31 -4.54
C THR A 264 15.41 1.33 -3.42
N LEU A 265 14.28 1.61 -2.76
CA LEU A 265 14.24 2.52 -1.61
C LEU A 265 14.85 1.88 -0.36
N LEU A 266 14.65 0.56 -0.18
CA LEU A 266 15.02 -0.17 1.02
C LEU A 266 16.45 -0.73 1.00
N THR A 267 16.97 -1.12 -0.17
CA THR A 267 18.33 -1.69 -0.27
C THR A 267 19.40 -0.71 0.21
N ASP A 268 20.45 -1.21 0.82
CA ASP A 268 21.66 -0.45 1.15
C ASP A 268 22.71 -0.50 0.03
N ASN A 269 22.48 -1.35 -0.99
CA ASN A 269 23.38 -1.62 -2.10
C ASN A 269 23.01 -0.80 -3.35
N GLU A 270 23.84 0.18 -3.73
CA GLU A 270 23.63 0.97 -4.94
C GLU A 270 23.69 0.13 -6.22
N VAL A 271 24.47 -0.95 -6.25
CA VAL A 271 24.61 -1.84 -7.43
C VAL A 271 23.27 -2.52 -7.73
N GLU A 272 22.66 -3.09 -6.70
CA GLU A 272 21.33 -3.70 -6.80
C GLU A 272 20.29 -2.68 -7.25
N ALA A 273 20.28 -1.50 -6.61
CA ALA A 273 19.35 -0.43 -6.97
C ALA A 273 19.49 -0.01 -8.46
N ILE A 274 20.71 0.15 -8.96
CA ILE A 274 20.97 0.49 -10.37
C ILE A 274 20.56 -0.65 -11.31
N GLY A 275 20.78 -1.91 -10.94
CA GLY A 275 20.33 -3.07 -11.71
C GLY A 275 18.82 -3.10 -11.87
N ILE A 276 18.08 -2.88 -10.78
CA ILE A 276 16.62 -2.78 -10.78
C ILE A 276 16.15 -1.59 -11.63
N LEU A 277 16.72 -0.39 -11.41
CA LEU A 277 16.35 0.81 -12.16
C LEU A 277 16.62 0.67 -13.66
N ARG A 278 17.70 -0.02 -14.04
CA ARG A 278 18.03 -0.32 -15.43
C ARG A 278 16.97 -1.23 -16.06
N MET A 279 16.58 -2.33 -15.41
CA MET A 279 15.48 -3.18 -15.85
C MET A 279 14.18 -2.38 -16.03
N LEU A 280 13.81 -1.58 -15.03
CA LEU A 280 12.59 -0.76 -15.08
C LEU A 280 12.63 0.29 -16.21
N ASN A 281 13.81 0.82 -16.53
CA ASN A 281 14.00 1.74 -17.64
C ASN A 281 13.89 1.04 -18.99
N CYS A 282 14.44 -0.18 -19.11
CA CYS A 282 14.38 -0.96 -20.35
C CYS A 282 12.95 -1.37 -20.71
N VAL A 283 12.23 -2.02 -19.78
CA VAL A 283 10.99 -2.74 -20.10
C VAL A 283 9.93 -2.69 -18.98
N GLN A 284 10.11 -1.86 -17.98
CA GLN A 284 9.25 -1.83 -16.79
C GLN A 284 9.19 -3.19 -16.09
N GLU A 285 8.00 -3.74 -15.80
CA GLU A 285 7.81 -5.02 -15.09
C GLU A 285 7.76 -6.25 -15.99
N THR A 286 8.08 -6.16 -17.27
CA THR A 286 7.93 -7.31 -18.18
C THR A 286 9.07 -8.33 -18.10
N ALA A 287 10.21 -7.99 -17.48
CA ALA A 287 11.34 -8.90 -17.34
C ALA A 287 11.00 -10.17 -16.51
N PRO A 288 10.41 -10.09 -15.32
CA PRO A 288 9.99 -11.28 -14.58
C PRO A 288 8.96 -12.11 -15.34
N ILE A 289 8.00 -11.47 -16.03
CA ILE A 289 7.01 -12.18 -16.86
C ILE A 289 7.71 -12.98 -17.97
N LYS A 290 8.71 -12.38 -18.61
CA LYS A 290 9.47 -13.06 -19.65
C LYS A 290 10.31 -14.23 -19.13
N LEU A 291 10.89 -14.09 -17.95
CA LEU A 291 11.57 -15.19 -17.28
C LEU A 291 10.60 -16.29 -16.87
N ASP A 292 9.40 -15.97 -16.41
CA ASP A 292 8.37 -16.97 -16.08
C ASP A 292 7.99 -17.81 -17.31
N GLU A 293 7.96 -17.23 -18.52
CA GLU A 293 7.77 -17.96 -19.76
C GLU A 293 8.92 -18.97 -20.03
N PHE A 294 10.15 -18.64 -19.63
CA PHE A 294 11.33 -19.47 -19.86
C PHE A 294 11.54 -20.54 -18.79
N THR A 295 11.33 -20.19 -17.52
CA THR A 295 11.59 -21.06 -16.37
C THR A 295 10.39 -21.92 -15.98
N GLY A 296 9.17 -21.44 -16.22
CA GLY A 296 7.93 -22.02 -15.71
C GLY A 296 7.76 -21.86 -14.19
N ASP A 297 8.63 -21.08 -13.51
CA ASP A 297 8.69 -20.91 -12.07
C ASP A 297 8.99 -19.46 -11.71
N SER A 298 7.99 -18.78 -11.12
CA SER A 298 8.11 -17.35 -10.76
C SER A 298 9.11 -17.10 -9.63
N LEU A 299 9.28 -18.02 -8.69
CA LEU A 299 10.30 -17.90 -7.64
C LEU A 299 11.70 -17.93 -8.24
N LYS A 300 11.98 -18.92 -9.08
CA LYS A 300 13.25 -19.02 -9.80
C LYS A 300 13.51 -17.80 -10.68
N SER A 301 12.49 -17.28 -11.37
CA SER A 301 12.59 -16.07 -12.19
C SER A 301 13.04 -14.85 -11.40
N VAL A 302 12.48 -14.66 -10.21
CA VAL A 302 12.85 -13.54 -9.32
C VAL A 302 14.28 -13.72 -8.79
N GLN A 303 14.68 -14.92 -8.41
CA GLN A 303 16.05 -15.22 -7.96
C GLN A 303 17.07 -14.90 -9.05
N ILE A 304 16.85 -15.36 -10.29
CA ILE A 304 17.68 -15.03 -11.45
C ILE A 304 17.83 -13.51 -11.64
N LEU A 305 16.76 -12.74 -11.47
CA LEU A 305 16.84 -11.28 -11.59
C LEU A 305 17.71 -10.67 -10.49
N TYR A 306 17.58 -11.13 -9.25
CA TYR A 306 18.40 -10.63 -8.15
C TYR A 306 19.90 -10.88 -8.37
N ASP A 307 20.26 -12.05 -8.88
CA ASP A 307 21.65 -12.37 -9.21
C ASP A 307 22.19 -11.46 -10.32
N VAL A 308 21.40 -11.25 -11.36
CA VAL A 308 21.79 -10.42 -12.52
C VAL A 308 21.81 -8.92 -12.22
N PHE A 309 21.02 -8.43 -11.26
CA PHE A 309 21.07 -7.00 -10.87
C PHE A 309 22.41 -6.59 -10.27
N GLN A 310 23.15 -7.51 -9.68
CA GLN A 310 24.49 -7.25 -9.15
C GLN A 310 25.55 -7.05 -10.25
N ILE A 311 25.20 -7.32 -11.51
CA ILE A 311 26.11 -7.32 -12.64
C ILE A 311 25.85 -6.08 -13.52
N SER A 312 26.87 -5.24 -13.72
CA SER A 312 26.77 -4.07 -14.61
C SER A 312 27.20 -4.37 -16.04
N ASN A 313 28.11 -5.35 -16.22
CA ASN A 313 28.67 -5.71 -17.52
C ASN A 313 27.74 -6.65 -18.29
N LYS A 314 27.32 -6.23 -19.51
CA LYS A 314 26.41 -7.02 -20.36
C LYS A 314 26.93 -8.42 -20.68
N ASN A 315 28.26 -8.57 -20.93
CA ASN A 315 28.84 -9.89 -21.26
C ASN A 315 28.93 -10.82 -20.04
N GLU A 316 29.11 -10.25 -18.85
CA GLU A 316 29.07 -11.00 -17.60
C GLU A 316 27.64 -11.44 -17.28
N ALA A 317 26.67 -10.55 -17.43
CA ALA A 317 25.26 -10.88 -17.28
C ALA A 317 24.81 -11.99 -18.27
N TYR A 318 25.30 -11.97 -19.51
CA TYR A 318 25.03 -13.03 -20.47
C TYR A 318 25.53 -14.38 -19.93
N ARG A 319 26.77 -14.42 -19.44
CA ARG A 319 27.35 -15.66 -18.88
C ARG A 319 26.58 -16.12 -17.65
N GLU A 320 26.15 -15.20 -16.81
CA GLU A 320 25.37 -15.52 -15.63
C GLU A 320 24.01 -16.13 -15.97
N TYR A 321 23.31 -15.59 -16.95
CA TYR A 321 22.08 -16.21 -17.45
C TYR A 321 22.30 -17.66 -17.92
N LEU A 322 23.40 -17.94 -18.60
CA LEU A 322 23.74 -19.31 -19.01
C LEU A 322 24.04 -20.19 -17.80
N ASN A 323 24.79 -19.70 -16.80
CA ASN A 323 25.09 -20.41 -15.55
C ASN A 323 23.82 -20.77 -14.78
N LEU A 324 22.83 -19.88 -14.80
CA LEU A 324 21.52 -20.05 -14.14
C LEU A 324 20.55 -20.94 -14.94
N GLY A 325 21.02 -21.47 -16.09
CA GLY A 325 20.35 -22.51 -16.87
C GLY A 325 19.46 -22.01 -18.00
N LEU A 326 19.60 -20.75 -18.44
CA LEU A 326 18.96 -20.26 -19.66
C LEU A 326 19.73 -20.73 -20.91
N THR A 327 19.02 -20.89 -22.01
CA THR A 327 19.65 -21.12 -23.33
C THR A 327 20.30 -19.83 -23.86
N GLU A 328 21.19 -19.93 -24.85
CA GLU A 328 21.82 -18.76 -25.48
C GLU A 328 20.80 -17.77 -26.05
N GLU A 329 19.72 -18.26 -26.65
CA GLU A 329 18.63 -17.44 -27.19
C GLU A 329 17.87 -16.72 -26.06
N GLN A 330 17.55 -17.44 -24.98
CA GLN A 330 16.87 -16.88 -23.81
C GLN A 330 17.76 -15.85 -23.10
N ALA A 331 19.05 -16.16 -22.89
CA ALA A 331 20.01 -15.24 -22.30
C ALA A 331 20.17 -13.97 -23.11
N THR A 332 20.27 -14.08 -24.45
CA THR A 332 20.34 -12.93 -25.35
C THR A 332 19.06 -12.08 -25.25
N THR A 333 17.90 -12.72 -25.22
CA THR A 333 16.61 -12.03 -25.05
C THR A 333 16.58 -11.27 -23.73
N MET A 334 16.99 -11.93 -22.63
CA MET A 334 16.96 -11.30 -21.30
C MET A 334 17.90 -10.11 -21.15
N LEU A 335 18.99 -10.05 -21.93
CA LEU A 335 19.86 -8.87 -21.96
C LEU A 335 19.14 -7.61 -22.49
N ASP A 336 18.19 -7.74 -23.40
CA ASP A 336 17.40 -6.60 -23.86
C ASP A 336 16.41 -6.11 -22.79
N TYR A 337 16.07 -6.97 -21.83
CA TYR A 337 15.21 -6.66 -20.70
C TYR A 337 15.95 -6.05 -19.51
N THR A 338 17.21 -6.40 -19.29
CA THR A 338 17.96 -5.98 -18.09
C THR A 338 19.19 -5.13 -18.40
N HIS A 339 19.76 -5.22 -19.62
CA HIS A 339 20.98 -4.54 -20.05
C HIS A 339 20.80 -3.91 -21.43
N CYS A 340 19.67 -3.27 -21.69
CA CYS A 340 19.39 -2.58 -22.95
C CYS A 340 20.37 -1.41 -23.17
N GLN A 341 20.50 -0.98 -24.44
CA GLN A 341 21.47 0.07 -24.82
C GLN A 341 20.89 1.48 -24.68
N ASP A 342 19.61 1.66 -24.96
CA ASP A 342 18.96 2.97 -25.07
C ASP A 342 18.25 3.34 -23.75
N LEU A 343 19.04 3.51 -22.68
CA LEU A 343 18.53 3.95 -21.38
C LEU A 343 18.18 5.44 -21.44
N LEU A 344 16.97 5.77 -21.01
CA LEU A 344 16.56 7.17 -20.83
C LEU A 344 17.19 7.75 -19.57
N PRO A 345 17.50 9.06 -19.55
CA PRO A 345 17.83 9.75 -18.30
C PRO A 345 16.77 9.47 -17.23
N ASN A 346 17.19 9.16 -16.03
CA ASN A 346 16.28 8.84 -14.93
C ASN A 346 16.45 9.85 -13.78
N TYR A 347 15.32 10.43 -13.35
CA TYR A 347 15.24 11.28 -12.18
C TYR A 347 14.59 10.51 -11.04
N TYR A 348 15.38 10.27 -9.99
CA TYR A 348 14.88 9.60 -8.80
C TYR A 348 14.45 10.66 -7.77
N ILE A 349 13.24 10.57 -7.25
CA ILE A 349 12.71 11.58 -6.32
C ILE A 349 12.47 10.94 -4.95
N THR A 350 13.01 11.60 -3.91
CA THR A 350 12.72 11.32 -2.51
C THR A 350 12.05 12.53 -1.87
N SER A 351 11.03 12.32 -1.05
CA SER A 351 10.23 13.41 -0.46
C SER A 351 9.82 13.12 0.98
N GLU A 352 9.49 14.17 1.73
CA GLU A 352 9.13 14.10 3.15
C GLU A 352 7.95 13.17 3.43
N ASP A 353 6.94 13.13 2.56
CA ASP A 353 5.78 12.25 2.72
C ASP A 353 6.14 10.76 2.67
N MET A 354 7.25 10.41 2.00
CA MET A 354 7.76 9.04 1.94
C MET A 354 8.32 8.56 3.28
N VAL A 355 8.73 9.48 4.17
CA VAL A 355 9.15 9.15 5.54
C VAL A 355 7.99 8.51 6.31
N GLY A 356 6.82 9.15 6.30
CA GLY A 356 5.61 8.62 6.92
C GLY A 356 5.05 7.35 6.27
N LYS A 357 5.45 7.06 5.02
CA LYS A 357 5.05 5.89 4.23
C LYS A 357 6.11 4.79 4.21
N ALA A 358 7.20 4.94 4.97
CA ALA A 358 8.31 3.99 4.97
C ALA A 358 7.85 2.56 5.27
N GLY A 359 6.94 2.37 6.21
CA GLY A 359 6.36 1.06 6.50
C GLY A 359 5.68 0.41 5.30
N VAL A 360 5.11 1.22 4.38
CA VAL A 360 4.43 0.71 3.18
C VAL A 360 5.43 0.32 2.10
N TRP A 361 6.28 1.25 1.66
CA TRP A 361 7.24 0.92 0.60
C TRP A 361 8.34 -0.04 1.08
N GLY A 362 8.69 0.01 2.36
CA GLY A 362 9.60 -0.96 2.96
C GLY A 362 9.01 -2.36 3.03
N HIS A 363 7.72 -2.50 3.35
CA HIS A 363 7.00 -3.78 3.30
C HIS A 363 7.07 -4.42 1.91
N PHE A 364 6.80 -3.65 0.86
CA PHE A 364 6.89 -4.16 -0.50
C PHE A 364 8.33 -4.43 -0.94
N GLY A 365 9.29 -3.60 -0.51
CA GLY A 365 10.71 -3.78 -0.79
C GLY A 365 11.34 -4.99 -0.08
N SER A 366 10.82 -5.35 1.09
CA SER A 366 11.24 -6.52 1.87
C SER A 366 10.43 -7.78 1.59
N TRP A 367 9.62 -7.79 0.53
CA TRP A 367 8.77 -8.93 0.19
C TRP A 367 9.59 -10.20 -0.05
N ASN A 368 9.27 -11.25 0.70
CA ASN A 368 9.96 -12.54 0.61
C ASN A 368 9.20 -13.50 -0.30
N PHE A 369 9.75 -13.76 -1.48
CA PHE A 369 9.10 -14.60 -2.50
C PHE A 369 9.06 -16.08 -2.13
N GLU A 370 10.03 -16.59 -1.35
CA GLU A 370 9.99 -17.96 -0.82
C GLU A 370 8.80 -18.12 0.13
N LYS A 371 8.67 -17.21 1.11
CA LYS A 371 7.50 -17.19 2.00
C LYS A 371 6.20 -17.04 1.22
N ALA A 372 6.17 -16.17 0.21
CA ALA A 372 5.00 -16.01 -0.63
C ALA A 372 4.61 -17.31 -1.35
N THR A 373 5.61 -18.05 -1.85
CA THR A 373 5.41 -19.36 -2.49
C THR A 373 4.92 -20.40 -1.49
N MET A 374 5.55 -20.47 -0.29
CA MET A 374 5.10 -21.35 0.80
C MET A 374 3.64 -21.05 1.16
N TYR A 375 3.31 -19.77 1.36
CA TYR A 375 1.95 -19.35 1.71
C TYR A 375 0.94 -19.71 0.62
N GLN A 376 1.24 -19.38 -0.63
CA GLN A 376 0.36 -19.64 -1.78
C GLN A 376 0.03 -21.12 -1.92
N THR A 377 1.06 -21.96 -1.79
CA THR A 377 0.93 -23.39 -2.01
C THR A 377 0.25 -24.09 -0.83
N THR A 378 0.68 -23.79 0.41
CA THR A 378 0.29 -24.59 1.57
C THR A 378 -0.96 -24.07 2.30
N LYS A 379 -1.39 -22.81 2.08
CA LYS A 379 -2.56 -22.21 2.78
C LYS A 379 -3.84 -23.03 2.71
N LYS A 380 -4.03 -23.77 1.63
CA LYS A 380 -5.23 -24.60 1.39
C LYS A 380 -4.99 -26.10 1.57
N MET A 381 -3.76 -26.52 1.84
CA MET A 381 -3.41 -27.92 2.06
C MET A 381 -3.81 -28.36 3.46
N SER A 382 -4.01 -29.69 3.63
CA SER A 382 -4.05 -30.28 4.95
C SER A 382 -2.68 -30.20 5.62
N ARG A 383 -2.63 -30.30 6.96
CA ARG A 383 -1.37 -30.26 7.72
C ARG A 383 -0.33 -31.26 7.19
N THR A 384 -0.74 -32.51 6.97
CA THR A 384 0.17 -33.57 6.49
C THR A 384 0.74 -33.26 5.12
N GLU A 385 -0.12 -32.82 4.17
CA GLU A 385 0.32 -32.45 2.83
C GLU A 385 1.26 -31.24 2.85
N ALA A 386 0.94 -30.22 3.67
CA ALA A 386 1.75 -29.03 3.80
C ALA A 386 3.13 -29.32 4.39
N VAL A 387 3.20 -30.13 5.45
CA VAL A 387 4.48 -30.54 6.07
C VAL A 387 5.34 -31.30 5.08
N SER A 388 4.78 -32.30 4.37
CA SER A 388 5.51 -33.04 3.34
C SER A 388 6.06 -32.11 2.25
N TYR A 389 5.20 -31.21 1.72
CA TYR A 389 5.59 -30.25 0.69
C TYR A 389 6.72 -29.30 1.15
N LEU A 390 6.63 -28.75 2.35
CA LEU A 390 7.64 -27.84 2.90
C LEU A 390 8.98 -28.55 3.16
N THR A 391 8.92 -29.77 3.66
CA THR A 391 10.11 -30.60 3.88
C THR A 391 10.82 -30.93 2.58
N GLU A 392 10.07 -31.31 1.53
CA GLU A 392 10.62 -31.73 0.24
C GLU A 392 11.14 -30.57 -0.62
N ASN A 393 10.52 -29.37 -0.54
CA ASN A 393 10.80 -28.27 -1.47
C ASN A 393 11.59 -27.11 -0.84
N PHE A 394 11.65 -27.02 0.50
CA PHE A 394 12.31 -25.92 1.20
C PHE A 394 13.33 -26.39 2.24
N GLU A 395 13.75 -27.65 2.16
CA GLU A 395 14.78 -28.25 3.03
C GLU A 395 14.51 -28.08 4.54
N MET A 396 13.21 -27.97 4.93
CA MET A 396 12.80 -27.81 6.32
C MET A 396 12.78 -29.16 7.05
N THR A 397 13.07 -29.14 8.35
CA THR A 397 12.73 -30.28 9.22
C THR A 397 11.20 -30.40 9.35
N GLU A 398 10.69 -31.57 9.73
CA GLU A 398 9.25 -31.76 9.96
C GLU A 398 8.70 -30.78 11.01
N GLU A 399 9.47 -30.48 12.07
CA GLU A 399 9.09 -29.54 13.12
C GLU A 399 9.00 -28.11 12.58
N GLN A 400 9.98 -27.66 11.81
CA GLN A 400 9.97 -26.35 11.14
C GLN A 400 8.82 -26.23 10.14
N ALA A 401 8.57 -27.27 9.35
CA ALA A 401 7.48 -27.31 8.38
C ALA A 401 6.11 -27.24 9.06
N ASP A 402 5.94 -27.94 10.19
CA ASP A 402 4.71 -27.91 10.99
C ASP A 402 4.47 -26.55 11.62
N GLN A 403 5.50 -25.94 12.20
CA GLN A 403 5.45 -24.59 12.76
C GLN A 403 5.10 -23.57 11.67
N THR A 404 5.78 -23.64 10.52
CA THR A 404 5.52 -22.78 9.36
C THR A 404 4.08 -22.90 8.87
N HIS A 405 3.56 -24.12 8.76
CA HIS A 405 2.14 -24.31 8.40
C HIS A 405 1.20 -23.72 9.44
N TYR A 406 1.47 -23.90 10.74
CA TYR A 406 0.68 -23.29 11.80
C TYR A 406 0.66 -21.76 11.70
N GLU A 407 1.80 -21.13 11.50
CA GLU A 407 1.91 -19.68 11.31
C GLU A 407 1.12 -19.20 10.09
N ILE A 408 1.27 -19.88 8.94
CA ILE A 408 0.52 -19.61 7.72
C ILE A 408 -0.99 -19.66 7.98
N GLN A 409 -1.48 -20.62 8.77
CA GLN A 409 -2.91 -20.74 9.06
C GLN A 409 -3.43 -19.61 9.97
N ASN A 410 -2.61 -19.11 10.90
CA ASN A 410 -3.02 -18.18 11.95
C ASN A 410 -2.64 -16.72 11.68
N THR A 411 -1.77 -16.44 10.71
CA THR A 411 -1.31 -15.09 10.38
C THR A 411 -1.89 -14.63 9.03
N LYS A 412 -2.09 -13.33 8.88
CA LYS A 412 -2.44 -12.76 7.58
C LYS A 412 -1.25 -12.85 6.63
N GLY A 413 -1.52 -13.18 5.36
CA GLY A 413 -0.47 -13.44 4.38
C GLY A 413 0.54 -12.31 4.24
N ASP A 414 0.07 -11.07 4.13
CA ASP A 414 0.93 -9.89 4.03
C ASP A 414 1.85 -9.71 5.25
N GLN A 415 1.35 -9.96 6.45
CA GLN A 415 2.11 -9.85 7.70
C GLN A 415 3.11 -10.99 7.90
N TRP A 416 2.79 -12.18 7.39
CA TRP A 416 3.67 -13.33 7.50
C TRP A 416 4.80 -13.30 6.45
N ILE A 417 4.49 -12.80 5.25
CA ILE A 417 5.43 -12.79 4.11
C ILE A 417 6.51 -11.73 4.28
N ALA A 418 6.16 -10.53 4.73
CA ALA A 418 7.11 -9.42 4.82
C ALA A 418 6.90 -8.55 6.06
N PRO A 419 7.98 -8.02 6.67
CA PRO A 419 7.90 -7.04 7.76
C PRO A 419 7.37 -5.68 7.26
N TRP A 420 7.14 -4.77 8.20
CA TRP A 420 6.74 -3.39 7.95
C TRP A 420 7.82 -2.42 8.50
N PRO A 421 9.01 -2.39 7.89
CA PRO A 421 10.10 -1.57 8.39
C PRO A 421 9.81 -0.08 8.19
N GLY A 422 10.09 0.74 9.19
CA GLY A 422 9.80 2.17 9.08
C GLY A 422 10.59 3.02 10.08
N TYR A 423 10.37 4.33 10.01
CA TYR A 423 10.91 5.28 10.97
C TYR A 423 10.02 5.29 12.22
N LEU A 424 10.62 5.03 13.39
CA LEU A 424 9.90 4.84 14.66
C LEU A 424 9.76 6.15 15.44
N SER A 425 10.59 7.15 15.13
CA SER A 425 10.53 8.50 15.72
C SER A 425 10.56 9.58 14.63
N GLY A 426 10.23 10.81 14.99
CA GLY A 426 10.59 11.98 14.18
C GLY A 426 12.08 12.29 14.28
N LEU A 427 12.60 13.09 13.32
CA LEU A 427 13.95 13.62 13.39
C LEU A 427 14.03 14.61 14.55
N SER A 428 14.92 14.35 15.51
CA SER A 428 15.10 15.13 16.74
C SER A 428 16.55 15.56 16.93
N GLY A 429 16.78 16.73 17.55
CA GLY A 429 18.12 17.23 17.82
C GLY A 429 18.78 16.52 19.00
N CYS A 430 20.13 16.46 18.98
CA CYS A 430 20.95 16.03 20.10
C CYS A 430 21.60 17.22 20.77
N GLU A 431 21.72 17.18 22.09
CA GLU A 431 22.48 18.12 22.91
C GLU A 431 23.94 17.67 22.99
N THR A 432 24.87 18.57 22.74
CA THR A 432 26.31 18.30 22.85
C THR A 432 26.73 18.44 24.31
N LEU A 433 27.08 17.33 24.96
CA LEU A 433 27.59 17.31 26.34
C LEU A 433 29.09 17.63 26.41
N SER A 434 29.84 17.13 25.42
CA SER A 434 31.26 17.38 25.25
C SER A 434 31.64 17.20 23.78
N LYS A 435 32.91 17.44 23.40
CA LYS A 435 33.37 17.35 22.00
C LYS A 435 32.94 16.04 21.28
N ASN A 436 32.83 14.94 22.00
CA ASN A 436 32.54 13.63 21.42
C ASN A 436 31.34 12.88 22.06
N ASN A 437 30.65 13.52 23.01
CA ASN A 437 29.51 12.93 23.70
C ASN A 437 28.26 13.77 23.46
N LEU A 438 27.21 13.09 23.04
CA LEU A 438 25.91 13.68 22.75
C LEU A 438 24.84 13.05 23.66
N ARG A 439 23.85 13.85 24.00
CA ARG A 439 22.61 13.40 24.62
C ARG A 439 21.47 13.65 23.65
N CYS A 440 20.74 12.60 23.31
CA CYS A 440 19.64 12.67 22.37
C CYS A 440 18.36 12.19 23.07
N VAL A 441 17.25 12.91 22.90
CA VAL A 441 15.95 12.51 23.48
C VAL A 441 14.92 12.39 22.39
N GLY A 442 14.32 11.20 22.25
CA GLY A 442 13.30 10.90 21.26
C GLY A 442 12.08 10.24 21.86
N SER A 443 10.98 10.20 21.13
CA SER A 443 9.74 9.57 21.55
C SER A 443 9.38 8.40 20.64
N ILE A 444 9.16 7.23 21.24
CA ILE A 444 8.60 6.05 20.55
C ILE A 444 7.25 5.75 21.21
N GLN A 445 6.18 5.72 20.43
CA GLN A 445 4.82 5.42 20.90
C GLN A 445 4.39 6.26 22.12
N GLY A 446 4.84 7.53 22.18
CA GLY A 446 4.52 8.45 23.26
C GLY A 446 5.39 8.31 24.53
N GLN A 447 6.37 7.40 24.53
CA GLN A 447 7.36 7.28 25.61
C GLN A 447 8.66 7.98 25.20
N ASN A 448 9.15 8.88 26.06
CA ASN A 448 10.42 9.55 25.84
C ASN A 448 11.57 8.66 26.29
N LEU A 449 12.53 8.44 25.40
CA LEU A 449 13.77 7.72 25.66
C LEU A 449 14.95 8.65 25.49
N GLY A 450 15.87 8.63 26.47
CA GLY A 450 17.15 9.32 26.39
C GLY A 450 18.24 8.35 25.90
N PHE A 451 19.16 8.88 25.07
CA PHE A 451 20.29 8.14 24.52
C PHE A 451 21.57 8.92 24.78
N LEU A 452 22.62 8.21 25.19
CA LEU A 452 23.98 8.73 25.32
C LEU A 452 24.81 8.17 24.17
N VAL A 453 25.36 9.06 23.34
CA VAL A 453 26.15 8.70 22.15
C VAL A 453 27.61 9.08 22.42
N ASP A 454 28.51 8.11 22.32
CA ASP A 454 29.98 8.33 22.32
C ASP A 454 30.51 8.18 20.88
N LEU A 455 30.89 9.31 20.29
CA LEU A 455 31.40 9.34 18.91
C LEU A 455 32.80 8.73 18.76
N ASN A 456 33.61 8.66 19.86
CA ASN A 456 34.91 8.02 19.81
C ASN A 456 34.81 6.49 19.84
N GLN A 457 33.99 5.99 20.73
CA GLN A 457 33.76 4.56 20.88
C GLN A 457 32.74 4.02 19.87
N LYS A 458 32.07 4.93 19.13
CA LYS A 458 30.97 4.61 18.20
C LYS A 458 29.89 3.78 18.88
N ASN A 459 29.49 4.20 20.06
CA ASN A 459 28.55 3.50 20.92
C ASN A 459 27.34 4.38 21.27
N VAL A 460 26.19 3.74 21.46
CA VAL A 460 24.94 4.36 21.89
C VAL A 460 24.33 3.52 23.00
N THR A 461 24.06 4.15 24.15
CA THR A 461 23.39 3.49 25.27
C THR A 461 22.10 4.21 25.65
N ILE A 462 21.16 3.51 26.25
CA ILE A 462 19.92 4.10 26.76
C ILE A 462 20.17 4.66 28.17
N GLU A 463 19.71 5.89 28.43
CA GLU A 463 19.79 6.50 29.74
C GLU A 463 19.08 5.63 30.80
N GLY A 464 19.79 5.33 31.89
CA GLY A 464 19.26 4.51 32.98
C GLY A 464 19.39 2.99 32.79
N ASN A 465 19.76 2.52 31.57
CA ASN A 465 20.05 1.11 31.33
C ASN A 465 21.13 0.94 30.26
N GLN A 466 22.37 0.84 30.66
CA GLN A 466 23.52 0.76 29.77
C GLN A 466 23.70 -0.61 29.11
N GLU A 467 23.02 -1.65 29.58
CA GLU A 467 23.07 -2.99 29.00
C GLU A 467 22.18 -3.11 27.76
N VAL A 468 21.19 -2.22 27.62
CA VAL A 468 20.24 -2.21 26.51
C VAL A 468 20.69 -1.16 25.49
N VAL A 469 20.91 -1.58 24.25
CA VAL A 469 21.44 -0.77 23.16
C VAL A 469 20.56 -0.90 21.92
N PRO A 470 20.56 0.12 21.02
CA PRO A 470 20.03 -0.07 19.67
C PRO A 470 20.75 -1.22 18.93
N ASN A 471 20.15 -1.79 17.89
CA ASN A 471 20.79 -2.85 17.10
C ASN A 471 22.06 -2.33 16.40
N THR A 472 21.93 -1.19 15.72
CA THR A 472 23.06 -0.56 15.01
C THR A 472 23.08 0.94 15.23
N LEU A 473 24.27 1.52 15.05
CA LEU A 473 24.50 2.97 14.91
C LEU A 473 24.89 3.26 13.45
N VAL A 474 24.08 4.07 12.76
CA VAL A 474 24.36 4.55 11.42
C VAL A 474 24.76 6.03 11.49
N TYR A 475 25.89 6.39 10.90
CA TYR A 475 26.43 7.76 10.94
C TYR A 475 27.29 8.09 9.72
N ALA A 476 27.47 9.37 9.43
CA ALA A 476 28.32 9.85 8.33
C ALA A 476 29.79 9.92 8.71
N THR A 477 30.67 9.49 7.80
CA THR A 477 32.13 9.66 7.87
C THR A 477 32.64 10.34 6.60
N LYS A 478 33.93 10.68 6.55
CA LYS A 478 34.54 11.21 5.31
C LYS A 478 34.48 10.23 4.14
N GLN A 479 34.40 8.94 4.39
CA GLN A 479 34.36 7.87 3.39
C GLN A 479 32.94 7.48 2.97
N GLY A 480 31.92 8.06 3.56
CA GLY A 480 30.51 7.76 3.33
C GLY A 480 29.79 7.35 4.62
N ILE A 481 28.65 6.73 4.47
CA ILE A 481 27.84 6.26 5.60
C ILE A 481 28.40 4.96 6.15
N GLN A 482 28.50 4.87 7.45
CA GLN A 482 28.96 3.69 8.18
C GLN A 482 27.84 3.17 9.06
N GLU A 483 27.72 1.87 9.14
CA GLU A 483 26.86 1.14 10.07
C GLU A 483 27.72 0.28 10.99
N VAL A 484 27.45 0.36 12.28
CA VAL A 484 28.17 -0.39 13.32
C VAL A 484 27.14 -1.11 14.16
N GLU A 485 27.26 -2.43 14.27
CA GLU A 485 26.48 -3.23 15.21
C GLU A 485 26.94 -2.94 16.63
N LEU A 486 26.00 -2.71 17.55
CA LEU A 486 26.30 -2.36 18.93
C LEU A 486 26.29 -3.62 19.82
N GLU A 487 27.28 -3.73 20.70
CA GLU A 487 27.38 -4.84 21.63
C GLU A 487 26.45 -4.62 22.85
N GLY A 488 25.56 -5.56 23.13
CA GLY A 488 24.63 -5.49 24.26
C GLY A 488 23.31 -6.20 23.99
N LYS A 489 22.33 -5.96 24.85
CA LYS A 489 20.96 -6.46 24.65
C LYS A 489 20.22 -5.55 23.67
N HIS A 490 19.92 -6.05 22.50
CA HIS A 490 19.31 -5.26 21.44
C HIS A 490 17.84 -4.90 21.73
N THR A 491 17.47 -3.67 21.32
CA THR A 491 16.10 -3.13 21.47
C THR A 491 15.16 -3.51 20.33
N GLY A 492 15.71 -4.02 19.18
CA GLY A 492 14.94 -4.26 17.96
C GLY A 492 14.81 -3.02 17.04
N PHE A 493 15.44 -1.89 17.38
CA PHE A 493 15.54 -0.71 16.51
C PHE A 493 16.99 -0.24 16.38
N SER A 494 17.27 0.51 15.33
CA SER A 494 18.57 1.13 15.03
C SER A 494 18.55 2.63 15.28
N PHE A 495 19.71 3.18 15.54
CA PHE A 495 19.95 4.61 15.81
C PHE A 495 20.69 5.23 14.62
N VAL A 496 20.06 6.19 13.95
CA VAL A 496 20.63 6.91 12.81
C VAL A 496 21.01 8.33 13.26
N LEU A 497 22.30 8.65 13.23
CA LEU A 497 22.86 9.94 13.64
C LEU A 497 23.15 10.78 12.40
N VAL A 498 22.40 11.84 12.21
CA VAL A 498 22.43 12.71 11.03
C VAL A 498 23.14 14.02 11.35
N PRO A 499 24.21 14.41 10.61
CA PRO A 499 24.85 15.72 10.80
C PRO A 499 23.89 16.88 10.51
N ASN A 500 23.94 17.93 11.33
CA ASN A 500 23.16 19.16 11.17
C ASN A 500 24.05 20.39 11.48
N GLY A 501 24.83 20.81 10.50
CA GLY A 501 25.87 21.83 10.69
C GLY A 501 26.95 21.36 11.68
N GLU A 502 27.12 22.08 12.79
CA GLU A 502 28.05 21.72 13.89
C GLU A 502 27.38 20.77 14.91
N ASN A 503 26.09 20.55 14.81
CA ASN A 503 25.28 19.70 15.68
C ASN A 503 24.91 18.39 14.99
N TYR A 504 24.15 17.57 15.73
CA TYR A 504 23.60 16.33 15.24
C TYR A 504 22.10 16.24 15.51
N ASN A 505 21.38 15.66 14.56
CA ASN A 505 20.05 15.16 14.74
C ASN A 505 20.10 13.63 14.78
N PHE A 506 19.05 13.00 15.26
CA PHE A 506 18.92 11.54 15.19
C PHE A 506 17.50 11.14 14.85
N ILE A 507 17.36 9.93 14.35
CA ILE A 507 16.08 9.27 14.11
C ILE A 507 16.20 7.78 14.48
N LEU A 508 15.15 7.24 15.05
CA LEU A 508 15.06 5.82 15.38
C LEU A 508 14.29 5.09 14.28
N THR A 509 14.76 3.94 13.90
CA THR A 509 14.21 3.22 12.74
C THR A 509 14.28 1.71 12.94
N ASP A 510 13.45 0.98 12.19
CA ASP A 510 13.67 -0.45 11.99
C ASP A 510 15.07 -0.70 11.41
N PRO A 511 15.77 -1.79 11.80
CA PRO A 511 17.12 -2.09 11.29
C PRO A 511 17.21 -2.14 9.75
N LEU A 512 16.22 -2.68 9.06
CA LEU A 512 16.20 -2.71 7.59
C LEU A 512 16.15 -1.33 6.95
N GLN A 513 15.65 -0.33 7.68
CA GLN A 513 15.50 1.04 7.20
C GLN A 513 16.76 1.90 7.47
N ALA A 514 17.58 1.52 8.46
CA ALA A 514 18.63 2.37 9.02
C ALA A 514 19.66 2.83 7.97
N ASN A 515 20.16 1.91 7.15
CA ASN A 515 21.16 2.15 6.13
C ASN A 515 20.59 2.11 4.70
N SER A 516 19.25 2.17 4.55
CA SER A 516 18.58 2.10 3.26
C SER A 516 18.99 3.26 2.32
N LEU A 517 18.86 3.03 1.02
CA LEU A 517 19.14 4.05 0.01
C LEU A 517 18.28 5.31 0.23
N PHE A 518 17.01 5.14 0.64
CA PHE A 518 16.17 6.28 1.01
C PHE A 518 16.76 7.07 2.20
N THR A 519 17.22 6.39 3.25
CA THR A 519 17.88 7.04 4.41
C THR A 519 19.12 7.82 3.98
N LYS A 520 19.97 7.20 3.13
CA LYS A 520 21.16 7.85 2.56
C LYS A 520 20.82 9.07 1.72
N MET A 521 19.83 8.97 0.86
CA MET A 521 19.39 10.08 0.01
C MET A 521 18.74 11.19 0.82
N PHE A 522 17.77 10.88 1.64
CA PHE A 522 16.90 11.88 2.24
C PHE A 522 17.51 12.54 3.48
N PHE A 523 18.06 11.74 4.41
CA PHE A 523 18.62 12.26 5.66
C PHE A 523 20.11 12.62 5.56
N PHE A 524 20.88 11.81 4.85
CA PHE A 524 22.30 12.08 4.64
C PHE A 524 22.62 12.84 3.34
N GLU A 525 21.59 13.31 2.64
CA GLU A 525 21.73 14.13 1.42
C GLU A 525 22.59 13.51 0.31
N GLY A 526 22.59 12.19 0.23
CA GLY A 526 23.36 11.42 -0.75
C GLY A 526 24.85 11.31 -0.42
N HIS A 527 25.25 11.60 0.84
CA HIS A 527 26.64 11.50 1.24
C HIS A 527 27.19 10.08 1.02
N GLY A 528 28.27 10.00 0.23
CA GLY A 528 28.93 8.74 -0.10
C GLY A 528 28.30 7.95 -1.24
N LEU A 529 27.15 8.35 -1.78
CA LEU A 529 26.57 7.74 -2.97
C LEU A 529 27.39 8.09 -4.22
N LYS A 530 27.55 7.12 -5.11
CA LYS A 530 28.31 7.26 -6.37
C LYS A 530 27.40 7.30 -7.59
N CYS A 531 26.29 6.57 -7.54
CA CYS A 531 25.40 6.38 -8.68
C CYS A 531 24.23 7.37 -8.71
N PHE A 532 24.12 8.22 -7.69
CA PHE A 532 23.04 9.21 -7.58
C PHE A 532 23.64 10.60 -7.30
N SER A 533 23.43 11.53 -8.21
CA SER A 533 23.87 12.93 -8.06
C SER A 533 22.69 13.84 -7.78
N LYS A 534 22.80 14.71 -6.78
CA LYS A 534 21.74 15.65 -6.41
C LYS A 534 21.50 16.65 -7.53
N PHE A 535 20.30 16.66 -8.11
CA PHE A 535 19.90 17.56 -9.18
C PHE A 535 19.15 18.78 -8.67
N ASP A 536 18.22 18.57 -7.71
CA ASP A 536 17.43 19.65 -7.11
C ASP A 536 17.07 19.32 -5.66
N ASP A 537 16.90 20.37 -4.84
CA ASP A 537 16.52 20.25 -3.43
C ASP A 537 15.57 21.40 -3.08
N ARG A 538 14.31 21.09 -2.83
CA ARG A 538 13.26 22.06 -2.53
C ARG A 538 12.74 21.88 -1.13
N LYS A 539 12.81 22.94 -0.33
CA LYS A 539 12.22 22.98 1.02
C LYS A 539 11.09 24.00 1.05
N GLN A 540 10.01 23.66 1.72
CA GLN A 540 8.91 24.57 2.03
C GLN A 540 8.95 25.04 3.48
N VAL A 541 8.21 26.11 3.76
CA VAL A 541 8.08 26.71 5.11
C VAL A 541 7.52 25.71 6.13
N ASN A 542 6.70 24.74 5.68
CA ASN A 542 6.12 23.67 6.50
C ASN A 542 7.03 22.43 6.65
N ASN A 543 8.33 22.56 6.38
CA ASN A 543 9.36 21.51 6.39
C ASN A 543 9.16 20.40 5.35
N GLN A 544 8.22 20.50 4.43
CA GLN A 544 8.16 19.56 3.32
C GLN A 544 9.39 19.72 2.44
N ARG A 545 10.09 18.60 2.22
CA ARG A 545 11.32 18.55 1.40
C ARG A 545 11.15 17.57 0.26
N ILE A 546 11.63 17.98 -0.92
CA ILE A 546 11.67 17.18 -2.13
C ILE A 546 13.09 17.25 -2.67
N ILE A 547 13.74 16.10 -2.81
CA ILE A 547 15.08 16.00 -3.38
C ILE A 547 14.99 15.18 -4.66
N THR A 548 15.49 15.74 -5.74
CA THR A 548 15.57 15.06 -7.04
C THR A 548 17.02 14.68 -7.32
N TRP A 549 17.23 13.46 -7.77
CA TRP A 549 18.52 12.85 -8.07
C TRP A 549 18.59 12.48 -9.54
N LYS A 550 19.73 12.67 -10.18
CA LYS A 550 20.03 12.04 -11.47
C LYS A 550 20.68 10.69 -11.21
N VAL A 551 20.20 9.68 -11.90
CA VAL A 551 20.73 8.31 -11.84
C VAL A 551 21.82 8.15 -12.88
N ASP A 552 23.00 7.68 -12.45
CA ASP A 552 24.11 7.32 -13.31
C ASP A 552 24.19 5.79 -13.44
N TYR A 553 23.83 5.26 -14.58
CA TYR A 553 23.90 3.83 -14.88
C TYR A 553 25.33 3.32 -15.15
N ASP A 554 26.29 4.23 -15.36
CA ASP A 554 27.68 3.92 -15.69
C ASP A 554 28.63 4.12 -14.50
N CYS A 555 28.11 4.51 -13.35
CA CYS A 555 28.87 4.78 -12.13
C CYS A 555 29.83 3.67 -11.68
N GLN A 556 29.60 2.44 -12.15
CA GLN A 556 30.40 1.26 -11.81
C GLN A 556 31.52 0.96 -12.83
N LYS A 557 31.44 1.54 -14.03
CA LYS A 557 32.44 1.28 -15.10
C LYS A 557 33.82 1.81 -14.77
N GLU A 558 33.91 2.85 -13.94
CA GLU A 558 35.19 3.48 -13.57
C GLU A 558 35.90 2.79 -12.39
N ASN A 559 35.22 1.90 -11.67
CA ASN A 559 35.78 1.20 -10.53
C ASN A 559 35.77 -0.32 -10.82
N ASN A 560 36.93 -0.88 -11.20
CA ASN A 560 37.21 -2.32 -11.18
C ASN A 560 37.20 -2.86 -9.71
N VAL A 561 36.21 -2.57 -8.94
CA VAL A 561 35.97 -3.19 -7.65
C VAL A 561 35.05 -4.37 -7.93
N TYR A 562 35.65 -5.55 -8.13
CA TYR A 562 34.96 -6.80 -7.98
C TYR A 562 34.33 -6.82 -6.58
N PHE A 563 33.07 -6.50 -6.47
CA PHE A 563 32.26 -6.91 -5.32
C PHE A 563 32.17 -8.44 -5.43
N GLN A 564 32.93 -9.15 -4.63
CA GLN A 564 32.53 -10.51 -4.31
C GLN A 564 31.13 -10.40 -3.69
N PRO A 565 30.14 -11.19 -4.16
CA PRO A 565 28.89 -11.30 -3.45
C PRO A 565 29.27 -11.63 -1.99
N LYS A 566 28.90 -10.77 -1.05
CA LYS A 566 28.77 -11.25 0.32
C LYS A 566 27.80 -12.42 0.15
N GLU A 567 28.23 -13.63 0.48
CA GLU A 567 27.28 -14.68 0.77
C GLU A 567 26.30 -14.05 1.74
N GLU A 568 25.14 -13.65 1.24
CA GLU A 568 23.99 -13.37 2.08
C GLU A 568 23.66 -14.71 2.72
N VAL A 569 24.39 -14.99 3.80
CA VAL A 569 23.87 -15.87 4.82
C VAL A 569 22.52 -15.25 5.14
N ASN A 570 21.49 -15.91 4.64
CA ASN A 570 20.10 -15.47 4.68
C ASN A 570 19.79 -14.91 6.07
N ALA A 571 19.97 -13.62 6.28
CA ALA A 571 19.68 -12.95 7.55
C ALA A 571 18.21 -13.17 7.91
N ALA A 572 17.34 -13.34 6.89
CA ALA A 572 15.98 -13.79 7.06
C ALA A 572 15.90 -15.21 7.65
N HIS A 573 16.76 -16.14 7.24
CA HIS A 573 16.80 -17.49 7.81
C HIS A 573 17.29 -17.48 9.26
N ILE A 574 18.25 -16.64 9.61
CA ILE A 574 18.73 -16.48 10.99
C ILE A 574 17.67 -15.85 11.86
N LEU A 575 16.99 -14.80 11.39
CA LEU A 575 15.89 -14.15 12.13
C LEU A 575 14.70 -15.09 12.35
N ILE A 576 14.31 -15.88 11.34
CA ILE A 576 13.21 -16.86 11.47
C ILE A 576 13.59 -17.98 12.43
N SER A 577 14.86 -18.45 12.40
CA SER A 577 15.33 -19.54 13.25
C SER A 577 15.59 -19.13 14.71
N THR A 578 15.71 -17.84 15.01
CA THR A 578 16.06 -17.34 16.36
C THR A 578 14.90 -16.67 17.09
N GLN A 579 13.79 -16.34 16.40
CA GLN A 579 12.68 -15.59 17.01
C GLN A 579 11.94 -16.32 18.13
N ASP A 580 12.02 -17.67 18.19
CA ASP A 580 11.34 -18.51 19.19
C ASP A 580 12.27 -19.47 19.94
N LYS A 581 13.60 -19.31 19.82
CA LYS A 581 14.57 -20.20 20.48
C LYS A 581 15.16 -19.57 21.72
N SER A 582 15.52 -20.42 22.69
CA SER A 582 16.27 -19.97 23.85
C SER A 582 17.59 -19.33 23.42
N GLU A 583 18.07 -18.35 24.19
CA GLU A 583 19.30 -17.58 23.91
C GLU A 583 20.52 -18.50 23.60
N GLU A 584 20.56 -19.67 24.22
CA GLU A 584 21.61 -20.69 24.04
C GLU A 584 21.52 -21.42 22.68
N GLU A 585 20.32 -21.63 22.14
CA GLU A 585 20.09 -22.23 20.82
C GLU A 585 20.33 -21.23 19.69
N ALA A 586 19.97 -19.97 19.89
CA ALA A 586 20.23 -18.89 18.95
C ALA A 586 21.75 -18.65 18.78
N LEU A 587 22.51 -18.62 19.87
CA LEU A 587 23.97 -18.53 19.87
C LEU A 587 24.63 -19.72 19.15
N LYS A 588 24.12 -20.93 19.32
CA LYS A 588 24.64 -22.13 18.66
C LYS A 588 24.47 -22.08 17.15
N ILE A 589 23.34 -21.59 16.66
CA ILE A 589 23.08 -21.40 15.23
C ILE A 589 24.00 -20.33 14.65
N ILE A 590 24.19 -19.21 15.36
CA ILE A 590 25.09 -18.13 14.95
C ILE A 590 26.54 -18.62 14.90
N GLU A 591 26.99 -19.44 15.86
CA GLU A 591 28.34 -20.04 15.85
C GLU A 591 28.53 -21.07 14.73
N GLU A 592 27.50 -21.86 14.42
CA GLU A 592 27.53 -22.85 13.35
C GLU A 592 27.60 -22.19 11.97
N VAL A 593 26.89 -21.10 11.78
CA VAL A 593 26.93 -20.27 10.58
C VAL A 593 28.29 -19.55 10.45
N LYS A 594 28.81 -18.96 11.54
CA LYS A 594 30.16 -18.36 11.57
C LYS A 594 31.25 -19.40 11.30
N GLY A 595 31.07 -20.62 11.77
CA GLY A 595 31.99 -21.74 11.52
C GLY A 595 32.06 -22.17 10.05
N LYS A 596 30.92 -22.15 9.33
CA LYS A 596 30.87 -22.48 7.90
C LYS A 596 31.45 -21.37 7.01
N VAL A 597 31.35 -20.10 7.43
CA VAL A 597 31.97 -18.96 6.71
C VAL A 597 33.50 -18.97 6.84
N ASN A 598 34.07 -19.44 7.98
CA ASN A 598 35.51 -19.47 8.20
C ASN A 598 36.22 -20.71 7.62
N THR A 599 35.48 -21.70 7.14
CA THR A 599 36.07 -22.91 6.54
C THR A 599 36.14 -22.86 5.00
N ASN A 600 35.61 -21.82 4.38
CA ASN A 600 35.64 -21.60 2.93
C ASN A 600 36.56 -20.42 2.51
N ASN A 601 37.48 -19.98 3.38
CA ASN A 601 38.58 -19.06 3.06
C ASN A 601 39.88 -19.81 2.87
#